data_54518a255382d2803308c6715ec3bfc6
#
_entry.id   54518a255382d2803308c6715ec3bfc6
#
_cell.length_a   1.000
_cell.length_b   1.000
_cell.length_c   1.000
_cell.angle_alpha   90.00
_cell.angle_beta   90.00
_cell.angle_gamma   90.00
#
_symmetry.space_group_name_H-M   'P 1'
#
loop_
_entity.id
_entity.type
_entity.pdbx_description
1 polymer ?
#
loop_
_entity_poly.entity_id
_entity_poly.type
_entity_poly.pdbx_seq_one_letter_code
_entity_poly.pdbx_strand_id
1 'polypeptide(L)'
;MIAADVLLPACLALFGIVSGLLWKVPNVGRLDALLAQRVNQAHLPGWADRFLGVLRIAGTTLFFAAVLVLAAIARPSWALGLAAAAIAAEAIAKLLKVTIRRPRPSAADSGIMLRLTRVPIDSSFPSADAMRAAFLSGLTAAGGMPGWAVLAAMAAAVGVGFGRVRSGAHYPLDVWAGLLIGFGAVLAWAGTL
;
A
#
# COMPACT_ATOMS: atom_id res chain seq x y z
N MET A 1 12.77 1.85 -26.84
CA MET A 1 12.38 0.84 -25.82
C MET A 1 12.55 1.36 -24.40
N ILE A 2 13.68 1.88 -23.98
CA ILE A 2 13.93 2.38 -22.59
C ILE A 2 12.89 3.39 -22.07
N ALA A 3 12.26 4.19 -22.94
CA ALA A 3 11.31 5.21 -22.50
C ALA A 3 9.98 4.63 -21.93
N ALA A 4 9.48 3.53 -22.47
CA ALA A 4 8.20 2.94 -22.03
C ALA A 4 8.35 2.22 -20.68
N ASP A 5 9.49 1.55 -20.46
CA ASP A 5 9.76 0.77 -19.25
C ASP A 5 9.96 1.67 -18.01
N VAL A 6 10.31 2.95 -18.19
CA VAL A 6 10.42 3.95 -17.12
C VAL A 6 9.17 4.80 -16.99
N LEU A 7 8.53 5.14 -18.12
CA LEU A 7 7.37 6.05 -18.13
C LEU A 7 6.15 5.44 -17.45
N LEU A 8 5.80 4.18 -17.75
CA LEU A 8 4.61 3.56 -17.17
C LEU A 8 4.67 3.46 -15.64
N PRO A 9 5.76 2.95 -15.04
CA PRO A 9 5.90 2.94 -13.57
C PRO A 9 5.81 4.32 -12.93
N ALA A 10 6.48 5.31 -13.52
CA ALA A 10 6.45 6.69 -13.03
C ALA A 10 5.04 7.29 -13.13
N CYS A 11 4.34 7.07 -14.25
CA CYS A 11 2.96 7.50 -14.43
C CYS A 11 2.01 6.86 -13.41
N LEU A 12 2.17 5.56 -13.11
CA LEU A 12 1.36 4.88 -12.10
C LEU A 12 1.56 5.49 -10.71
N ALA A 13 2.81 5.69 -10.29
CA ALA A 13 3.11 6.30 -9.00
C ALA A 13 2.58 7.74 -8.93
N LEU A 14 2.80 8.54 -9.96
CA LEU A 14 2.33 9.92 -10.04
C LEU A 14 0.79 9.96 -10.05
N PHE A 15 0.14 9.11 -10.84
CA PHE A 15 -1.33 9.01 -10.86
C PHE A 15 -1.89 8.63 -9.49
N GLY A 16 -1.24 7.71 -8.78
CA GLY A 16 -1.60 7.34 -7.41
C GLY A 16 -1.49 8.53 -6.45
N ILE A 17 -0.42 9.30 -6.54
CA ILE A 17 -0.22 10.49 -5.71
C ILE A 17 -1.27 11.56 -6.04
N VAL A 18 -1.42 11.92 -7.31
CA VAL A 18 -2.34 12.99 -7.74
C VAL A 18 -3.78 12.62 -7.45
N SER A 19 -4.22 11.41 -7.83
CA SER A 19 -5.59 10.96 -7.55
C SER A 19 -5.85 10.78 -6.04
N GLY A 20 -4.82 10.34 -5.29
CA GLY A 20 -4.89 10.26 -3.84
C GLY A 20 -5.09 11.63 -3.17
N LEU A 21 -4.60 12.72 -3.77
CA LEU A 21 -4.80 14.08 -3.26
C LEU A 21 -6.19 14.65 -3.50
N LEU A 22 -7.04 13.97 -4.27
CA LEU A 22 -8.42 14.40 -4.52
C LEU A 22 -9.26 14.52 -3.24
N TRP A 23 -8.83 13.94 -2.12
CA TRP A 23 -9.49 14.17 -0.83
C TRP A 23 -9.54 15.66 -0.43
N LYS A 24 -8.66 16.52 -0.98
CA LYS A 24 -8.70 17.97 -0.78
C LYS A 24 -9.89 18.64 -1.49
N VAL A 25 -10.49 17.98 -2.47
CA VAL A 25 -11.74 18.43 -3.11
C VAL A 25 -12.90 18.10 -2.17
N PRO A 26 -13.71 19.08 -1.72
CA PRO A 26 -14.67 18.89 -0.63
C PRO A 26 -15.64 17.73 -0.82
N ASN A 27 -16.17 17.53 -2.04
CA ASN A 27 -17.10 16.43 -2.32
C ASN A 27 -16.41 15.06 -2.32
N VAL A 28 -15.19 14.97 -2.87
CA VAL A 28 -14.41 13.74 -2.90
C VAL A 28 -13.93 13.38 -1.50
N GLY A 29 -13.46 14.37 -0.73
CA GLY A 29 -13.03 14.16 0.65
C GLY A 29 -14.17 13.68 1.55
N ARG A 30 -15.39 14.23 1.36
CA ARG A 30 -16.58 13.73 2.07
C ARG A 30 -16.92 12.29 1.70
N LEU A 31 -16.88 11.96 0.42
CA LEU A 31 -17.12 10.58 -0.04
C LEU A 31 -16.08 9.62 0.52
N ASP A 32 -14.81 9.99 0.50
CA ASP A 32 -13.70 9.19 1.02
C ASP A 32 -13.87 8.92 2.53
N ALA A 33 -14.28 9.94 3.30
CA ALA A 33 -14.59 9.81 4.72
C ALA A 33 -15.82 8.92 4.98
N LEU A 34 -16.89 9.09 4.22
CA LEU A 34 -18.09 8.25 4.32
C LEU A 34 -17.81 6.78 4.00
N LEU A 35 -16.99 6.52 2.98
CA LEU A 35 -16.56 5.15 2.65
C LEU A 35 -15.71 4.56 3.77
N ALA A 36 -14.78 5.33 4.34
CA ALA A 36 -13.98 4.90 5.48
C ALA A 36 -14.86 4.54 6.67
N GLN A 37 -15.84 5.38 7.00
CA GLN A 37 -16.79 5.15 8.09
C GLN A 37 -17.63 3.89 7.84
N ARG A 38 -18.22 3.73 6.63
CA ARG A 38 -19.02 2.55 6.28
C ARG A 38 -18.23 1.26 6.41
N VAL A 39 -16.99 1.23 5.89
CA VAL A 39 -16.11 0.06 5.99
C VAL A 39 -15.73 -0.22 7.44
N ASN A 40 -15.42 0.82 8.22
CA ASN A 40 -15.07 0.67 9.63
C ASN A 40 -16.24 0.14 10.47
N GLN A 41 -17.46 0.63 10.23
CA GLN A 41 -18.68 0.26 10.98
C GLN A 41 -19.36 -1.00 10.47
N ALA A 42 -18.97 -1.54 9.29
CA ALA A 42 -19.61 -2.73 8.73
C ALA A 42 -19.58 -3.91 9.71
N HIS A 43 -20.68 -4.64 9.81
CA HIS A 43 -20.74 -5.87 10.59
C HIS A 43 -20.10 -7.01 9.80
N LEU A 44 -18.88 -7.38 10.19
CA LEU A 44 -18.19 -8.53 9.63
C LEU A 44 -18.17 -9.66 10.67
N PRO A 45 -18.28 -10.92 10.23
CA PRO A 45 -18.10 -12.06 11.13
C PRO A 45 -16.68 -12.06 11.70
N GLY A 46 -16.51 -12.50 12.95
CA GLY A 46 -15.23 -12.41 13.66
C GLY A 46 -14.05 -13.10 12.97
N TRP A 47 -14.32 -14.14 12.14
CA TRP A 47 -13.27 -14.76 11.34
C TRP A 47 -12.72 -13.82 10.25
N ALA A 48 -13.57 -12.97 9.66
CA ALA A 48 -13.15 -12.02 8.63
C ALA A 48 -12.23 -10.92 9.21
N ASP A 49 -12.56 -10.39 10.38
CA ASP A 49 -11.69 -9.42 11.08
C ASP A 49 -10.35 -10.08 11.47
N ARG A 50 -10.33 -11.33 11.90
CA ARG A 50 -9.10 -12.10 12.16
C ARG A 50 -8.28 -12.32 10.89
N PHE A 51 -8.93 -12.70 9.79
CA PHE A 51 -8.28 -12.90 8.49
C PHE A 51 -7.63 -11.60 7.98
N LEU A 52 -8.32 -10.47 8.07
CA LEU A 52 -7.77 -9.15 7.73
C LEU A 52 -6.57 -8.80 8.65
N GLY A 53 -6.64 -9.18 9.92
CA GLY A 53 -5.53 -9.05 10.87
C GLY A 53 -4.29 -9.84 10.45
N VAL A 54 -4.47 -11.06 9.94
CA VAL A 54 -3.39 -11.89 9.40
C VAL A 54 -2.85 -11.30 8.09
N LEU A 55 -3.72 -10.93 7.16
CA LEU A 55 -3.29 -10.29 5.91
C LEU A 55 -2.46 -9.03 6.14
N ARG A 56 -2.76 -8.26 7.18
CA ARG A 56 -1.98 -7.06 7.54
C ARG A 56 -0.49 -7.35 7.72
N ILE A 57 -0.11 -8.57 8.12
CA ILE A 57 1.29 -8.97 8.28
C ILE A 57 2.06 -8.74 6.98
N ALA A 58 1.46 -9.02 5.82
CA ALA A 58 2.07 -8.82 4.52
C ALA A 58 2.42 -7.35 4.19
N GLY A 59 1.76 -6.39 4.85
CA GLY A 59 2.08 -4.96 4.72
C GLY A 59 3.09 -4.44 5.76
N THR A 60 3.49 -5.25 6.74
CA THR A 60 4.42 -4.78 7.79
C THR A 60 5.84 -4.63 7.26
N THR A 61 6.59 -3.69 7.82
CA THR A 61 8.00 -3.47 7.44
C THR A 61 8.85 -4.72 7.63
N LEU A 62 8.62 -5.47 8.72
CA LEU A 62 9.41 -6.67 9.01
C LEU A 62 9.17 -7.77 7.96
N PHE A 63 7.90 -8.04 7.62
CA PHE A 63 7.57 -9.04 6.60
C PHE A 63 8.10 -8.61 5.22
N PHE A 64 7.93 -7.35 4.87
CA PHE A 64 8.46 -6.78 3.64
C PHE A 64 9.97 -6.96 3.52
N ALA A 65 10.72 -6.55 4.55
CA ALA A 65 12.17 -6.71 4.58
C ALA A 65 12.61 -8.18 4.51
N ALA A 66 11.93 -9.07 5.24
CA ALA A 66 12.24 -10.50 5.20
C ALA A 66 12.06 -11.10 3.81
N VAL A 67 10.97 -10.76 3.10
CA VAL A 67 10.73 -11.24 1.73
C VAL A 67 11.77 -10.69 0.76
N LEU A 68 12.16 -9.41 0.89
CA LEU A 68 13.21 -8.83 0.04
C LEU A 68 14.57 -9.50 0.26
N VAL A 69 14.93 -9.79 1.51
CA VAL A 69 16.17 -10.53 1.84
C VAL A 69 16.13 -11.93 1.24
N LEU A 70 15.04 -12.66 1.38
CA LEU A 70 14.89 -13.99 0.79
C LEU A 70 14.98 -13.95 -0.74
N ALA A 71 14.37 -12.96 -1.39
CA ALA A 71 14.47 -12.76 -2.84
C ALA A 71 15.90 -12.46 -3.28
N ALA A 72 16.63 -11.64 -2.52
CA ALA A 72 18.03 -11.31 -2.78
C ALA A 72 18.97 -12.52 -2.59
N ILE A 73 18.70 -13.37 -1.61
CA ILE A 73 19.45 -14.63 -1.40
C ILE A 73 19.17 -15.60 -2.56
N ALA A 74 17.91 -15.75 -2.96
CA ALA A 74 17.52 -16.65 -4.04
C ALA A 74 18.01 -16.17 -5.42
N ARG A 75 18.11 -14.86 -5.63
CA ARG A 75 18.58 -14.21 -6.85
C ARG A 75 19.50 -13.04 -6.54
N PRO A 76 20.79 -13.26 -6.31
CA PRO A 76 21.75 -12.21 -5.91
C PRO A 76 21.84 -11.05 -6.90
N SER A 77 21.65 -11.30 -8.19
CA SER A 77 21.60 -10.25 -9.23
C SER A 77 20.47 -9.23 -9.03
N TRP A 78 19.43 -9.58 -8.29
CA TRP A 78 18.32 -8.69 -7.99
C TRP A 78 18.58 -7.75 -6.79
N ALA A 79 19.51 -8.12 -5.92
CA ALA A 79 19.67 -7.53 -4.59
C ALA A 79 19.76 -6.00 -4.61
N LEU A 80 20.63 -5.44 -5.44
CA LEU A 80 20.87 -3.99 -5.47
C LEU A 80 19.66 -3.22 -6.04
N GLY A 81 19.13 -3.65 -7.19
CA GLY A 81 18.01 -2.98 -7.84
C GLY A 81 16.72 -3.09 -7.01
N LEU A 82 16.47 -4.28 -6.44
CA LEU A 82 15.32 -4.51 -5.56
C LEU A 82 15.40 -3.66 -4.28
N ALA A 83 16.57 -3.58 -3.65
CA ALA A 83 16.77 -2.74 -2.49
C ALA A 83 16.60 -1.25 -2.83
N ALA A 84 17.15 -0.79 -3.96
CA ALA A 84 17.02 0.59 -4.41
C ALA A 84 15.54 0.96 -4.64
N ALA A 85 14.78 0.11 -5.32
CA ALA A 85 13.34 0.34 -5.57
C ALA A 85 12.53 0.36 -4.27
N ALA A 86 12.80 -0.55 -3.35
CA ALA A 86 12.14 -0.60 -2.05
C ALA A 86 12.45 0.65 -1.20
N ILE A 87 13.72 1.06 -1.14
CA ILE A 87 14.13 2.28 -0.43
C ILE A 87 13.49 3.51 -1.06
N ALA A 88 13.45 3.61 -2.39
CA ALA A 88 12.80 4.71 -3.08
C ALA A 88 11.29 4.79 -2.74
N ALA A 89 10.58 3.65 -2.76
CA ALA A 89 9.17 3.60 -2.40
C ALA A 89 8.92 4.05 -0.95
N GLU A 90 9.73 3.56 0.00
CA GLU A 90 9.64 3.97 1.42
C GLU A 90 9.96 5.45 1.60
N ALA A 91 10.99 5.96 0.91
CA ALA A 91 11.37 7.37 0.96
C ALA A 91 10.26 8.28 0.41
N ILE A 92 9.64 7.91 -0.73
CA ILE A 92 8.49 8.62 -1.32
C ILE A 92 7.32 8.62 -0.33
N ALA A 93 6.96 7.46 0.22
CA ALA A 93 5.87 7.37 1.19
C ALA A 93 6.13 8.22 2.44
N LYS A 94 7.35 8.20 2.97
CA LYS A 94 7.74 9.01 4.12
C LYS A 94 7.72 10.50 3.81
N LEU A 95 8.25 10.92 2.65
CA LEU A 95 8.23 12.30 2.21
C LEU A 95 6.79 12.81 2.10
N LEU A 96 5.90 12.04 1.45
CA LEU A 96 4.49 12.41 1.33
C LEU A 96 3.80 12.52 2.68
N LYS A 97 4.12 11.65 3.64
CA LYS A 97 3.59 11.71 5.01
C LYS A 97 3.96 13.02 5.72
N VAL A 98 5.23 13.45 5.63
CA VAL A 98 5.70 14.65 6.33
C VAL A 98 5.27 15.94 5.63
N THR A 99 5.01 15.90 4.32
CA THR A 99 4.60 17.08 3.53
C THR A 99 3.07 17.27 3.52
N ILE A 100 2.31 16.20 3.31
CA ILE A 100 0.84 16.27 3.15
C ILE A 100 0.12 16.33 4.51
N ARG A 101 0.61 15.62 5.51
CA ARG A 101 0.13 15.63 6.91
C ARG A 101 -1.38 15.40 7.04
N ARG A 102 -1.94 14.50 6.25
CA ARG A 102 -3.35 14.14 6.34
C ARG A 102 -3.66 13.50 7.71
N PRO A 103 -4.64 14.00 8.48
CA PRO A 103 -5.04 13.35 9.73
C PRO A 103 -5.62 11.96 9.46
N ARG A 104 -5.49 11.05 10.39
CA ARG A 104 -6.06 9.69 10.27
C ARG A 104 -7.57 9.71 10.51
N PRO A 105 -8.33 8.77 9.89
CA PRO A 105 -9.77 8.70 10.07
C PRO A 105 -10.20 8.66 11.53
N SER A 106 -9.58 7.78 12.32
CA SER A 106 -9.88 7.64 13.76
C SER A 106 -9.52 8.84 14.63
N ALA A 107 -8.69 9.76 14.12
CA ALA A 107 -8.33 10.99 14.83
C ALA A 107 -9.19 12.19 14.39
N ALA A 108 -9.75 12.14 13.17
CA ALA A 108 -10.51 13.24 12.59
C ALA A 108 -12.02 13.09 12.77
N ASP A 109 -12.53 11.85 12.95
CA ASP A 109 -13.95 11.54 13.06
C ASP A 109 -14.22 10.64 14.28
N SER A 110 -15.04 11.13 15.20
CA SER A 110 -15.46 10.41 16.41
C SER A 110 -16.29 9.15 16.11
N GLY A 111 -16.85 9.01 14.89
CA GLY A 111 -17.61 7.85 14.46
C GLY A 111 -16.74 6.69 13.94
N ILE A 112 -15.42 6.87 13.81
CA ILE A 112 -14.50 5.85 13.30
C ILE A 112 -13.65 5.28 14.44
N MET A 113 -13.81 3.98 14.70
CA MET A 113 -13.09 3.28 15.76
C MET A 113 -11.70 2.84 15.27
N LEU A 114 -10.67 3.13 16.05
CA LEU A 114 -9.34 2.58 15.82
C LEU A 114 -9.28 1.14 16.35
N ARG A 115 -9.15 0.16 15.43
CA ARG A 115 -9.07 -1.28 15.74
C ARG A 115 -7.62 -1.79 15.71
N LEU A 116 -6.70 -0.99 16.23
CA LEU A 116 -5.28 -1.32 16.31
C LEU A 116 -4.81 -1.26 17.75
N THR A 117 -3.86 -2.13 18.12
CA THR A 117 -3.24 -2.17 19.44
C THR A 117 -2.35 -0.97 19.73
N ARG A 118 -1.84 -0.32 18.68
CA ARG A 118 -1.01 0.90 18.79
C ARG A 118 -1.60 1.99 17.93
N VAL A 119 -1.72 3.19 18.50
CA VAL A 119 -2.13 4.40 17.77
C VAL A 119 -0.96 4.84 16.88
N PRO A 120 -1.14 4.90 15.56
CA PRO A 120 -0.09 5.44 14.69
C PRO A 120 0.02 6.95 14.90
N ILE A 121 1.24 7.44 15.04
CA ILE A 121 1.54 8.86 15.32
C ILE A 121 1.82 9.68 14.04
N ASP A 122 2.05 9.00 12.91
CA ASP A 122 2.32 9.63 11.63
C ASP A 122 1.03 9.90 10.82
N SER A 123 1.16 10.66 9.72
CA SER A 123 0.03 11.01 8.87
C SER A 123 -0.55 9.78 8.13
N SER A 124 -1.83 9.89 7.70
CA SER A 124 -2.50 8.76 7.05
C SER A 124 -2.06 8.56 5.59
N PHE A 125 -1.70 9.62 4.87
CA PHE A 125 -1.40 9.56 3.45
C PHE A 125 0.11 9.46 3.16
N PRO A 126 0.52 8.55 2.27
CA PRO A 126 -0.19 7.38 1.75
C PRO A 126 -0.13 6.18 2.71
N SER A 127 -0.87 5.08 2.42
CA SER A 127 -0.80 3.85 3.20
C SER A 127 0.46 3.04 2.87
N ALA A 128 1.45 3.07 3.74
CA ALA A 128 2.70 2.33 3.56
C ALA A 128 2.50 0.80 3.59
N ASP A 129 1.56 0.29 4.40
CA ASP A 129 1.27 -1.15 4.44
C ASP A 129 0.67 -1.63 3.10
N ALA A 130 -0.24 -0.84 2.48
CA ALA A 130 -0.78 -1.14 1.16
C ALA A 130 0.31 -1.06 0.07
N MET A 131 1.20 -0.08 0.16
CA MET A 131 2.34 0.08 -0.75
C MET A 131 3.26 -1.15 -0.72
N ARG A 132 3.66 -1.61 0.47
CA ARG A 132 4.52 -2.81 0.61
C ARG A 132 3.84 -4.06 0.08
N ALA A 133 2.57 -4.26 0.40
CA ALA A 133 1.81 -5.41 -0.09
C ALA A 133 1.68 -5.39 -1.62
N ALA A 134 1.46 -4.23 -2.24
CA ALA A 134 1.44 -4.07 -3.69
C ALA A 134 2.81 -4.33 -4.32
N PHE A 135 3.88 -3.82 -3.73
CA PHE A 135 5.25 -4.09 -4.17
C PHE A 135 5.53 -5.60 -4.17
N LEU A 136 5.22 -6.30 -3.07
CA LEU A 136 5.41 -7.74 -2.97
C LEU A 136 4.57 -8.52 -3.99
N SER A 137 3.33 -8.08 -4.27
CA SER A 137 2.52 -8.74 -5.28
C SER A 137 3.09 -8.56 -6.71
N GLY A 138 3.65 -7.39 -7.03
CA GLY A 138 4.37 -7.19 -8.27
C GLY A 138 5.67 -8.00 -8.34
N LEU A 139 6.36 -8.18 -7.22
CA LEU A 139 7.55 -9.04 -7.13
C LEU A 139 7.24 -10.51 -7.47
N THR A 140 6.05 -11.03 -7.13
CA THR A 140 5.66 -12.39 -7.54
C THR A 140 5.55 -12.51 -9.06
N ALA A 141 5.02 -11.48 -9.73
CA ALA A 141 4.93 -11.44 -11.20
C ALA A 141 6.32 -11.36 -11.85
N ALA A 142 7.19 -10.46 -11.38
CA ALA A 142 8.57 -10.31 -11.85
C ALA A 142 9.39 -11.60 -11.60
N GLY A 143 9.07 -12.35 -10.53
CA GLY A 143 9.67 -13.64 -10.20
C GLY A 143 9.26 -14.80 -11.09
N GLY A 144 8.33 -14.58 -12.03
CA GLY A 144 7.82 -15.63 -12.90
C GLY A 144 6.91 -16.64 -12.18
N MET A 145 6.26 -16.21 -11.09
CA MET A 145 5.31 -17.08 -10.39
C MET A 145 4.08 -17.38 -11.26
N PRO A 146 3.44 -18.53 -11.11
CA PRO A 146 2.25 -18.87 -11.90
C PRO A 146 1.13 -17.84 -11.67
N GLY A 147 0.32 -17.60 -12.72
CA GLY A 147 -0.69 -16.53 -12.72
C GLY A 147 -1.65 -16.56 -11.52
N TRP A 148 -2.04 -17.75 -11.05
CA TRP A 148 -2.88 -17.87 -9.86
C TRP A 148 -2.21 -17.31 -8.58
N ALA A 149 -0.89 -17.51 -8.45
CA ALA A 149 -0.14 -16.99 -7.30
C ALA A 149 -0.01 -15.46 -7.37
N VAL A 150 0.19 -14.90 -8.57
CA VAL A 150 0.18 -13.46 -8.79
C VAL A 150 -1.20 -12.87 -8.43
N LEU A 151 -2.28 -13.47 -8.93
CA LEU A 151 -3.64 -13.03 -8.60
C LEU A 151 -3.94 -13.12 -7.10
N ALA A 152 -3.51 -14.20 -6.44
CA ALA A 152 -3.66 -14.33 -4.99
C ALA A 152 -2.87 -13.26 -4.22
N ALA A 153 -1.65 -12.93 -4.65
CA ALA A 153 -0.85 -11.87 -4.05
C ALA A 153 -1.48 -10.48 -4.26
N MET A 154 -2.03 -10.21 -5.45
CA MET A 154 -2.77 -8.97 -5.73
C MET A 154 -4.03 -8.86 -4.87
N ALA A 155 -4.81 -9.94 -4.75
CA ALA A 155 -5.98 -9.98 -3.87
C ALA A 155 -5.59 -9.76 -2.40
N ALA A 156 -4.46 -10.34 -1.95
CA ALA A 156 -3.92 -10.10 -0.62
C ALA A 156 -3.52 -8.63 -0.42
N ALA A 157 -2.90 -7.97 -1.40
CA ALA A 157 -2.56 -6.55 -1.33
C ALA A 157 -3.81 -5.66 -1.19
N VAL A 158 -4.87 -5.96 -1.95
CA VAL A 158 -6.17 -5.29 -1.80
C VAL A 158 -6.77 -5.56 -0.42
N GLY A 159 -6.70 -6.81 0.05
CA GLY A 159 -7.16 -7.21 1.38
C GLY A 159 -6.40 -6.50 2.52
N VAL A 160 -5.07 -6.32 2.39
CA VAL A 160 -4.28 -5.49 3.31
C VAL A 160 -4.85 -4.07 3.32
N GLY A 161 -5.04 -3.46 2.14
CA GLY A 161 -5.60 -2.12 2.01
C GLY A 161 -6.98 -1.99 2.66
N PHE A 162 -7.88 -2.93 2.37
CA PHE A 162 -9.20 -2.97 3.00
C PHE A 162 -9.11 -3.08 4.53
N GLY A 163 -8.24 -3.95 5.04
CA GLY A 163 -7.97 -4.08 6.47
C GLY A 163 -7.46 -2.79 7.12
N ARG A 164 -6.70 -1.97 6.38
CA ARG A 164 -6.23 -0.65 6.87
C ARG A 164 -7.38 0.36 6.96
N VAL A 165 -8.31 0.37 6.01
CA VAL A 165 -9.53 1.19 6.11
C VAL A 165 -10.42 0.67 7.24
N ARG A 166 -10.66 -0.64 7.28
CA ARG A 166 -11.44 -1.31 8.33
C ARG A 166 -10.95 -0.99 9.74
N SER A 167 -9.64 -0.92 9.91
CA SER A 167 -9.03 -0.60 11.21
C SER A 167 -9.09 0.88 11.61
N GLY A 168 -9.63 1.78 10.79
CA GLY A 168 -9.69 3.21 11.05
C GLY A 168 -8.33 3.92 10.92
N ALA A 169 -7.32 3.26 10.33
CA ALA A 169 -5.99 3.82 10.19
C ALA A 169 -5.82 4.67 8.94
N HIS A 170 -6.54 4.35 7.86
CA HIS A 170 -6.42 4.98 6.55
C HIS A 170 -7.77 5.20 5.89
N TYR A 171 -7.83 6.19 5.02
CA TYR A 171 -8.93 6.38 4.08
C TYR A 171 -8.72 5.52 2.82
N PRO A 172 -9.79 5.24 2.03
CA PRO A 172 -9.65 4.54 0.75
C PRO A 172 -8.64 5.17 -0.21
N LEU A 173 -8.59 6.50 -0.33
CA LEU A 173 -7.64 7.19 -1.21
C LEU A 173 -6.18 7.07 -0.73
N ASP A 174 -5.93 6.93 0.59
CA ASP A 174 -4.59 6.66 1.10
C ASP A 174 -4.10 5.26 0.67
N VAL A 175 -5.02 4.29 0.68
CA VAL A 175 -4.76 2.91 0.25
C VAL A 175 -4.52 2.87 -1.25
N TRP A 176 -5.38 3.50 -2.03
CA TRP A 176 -5.24 3.62 -3.48
C TRP A 176 -3.87 4.17 -3.89
N ALA A 177 -3.48 5.32 -3.30
CA ALA A 177 -2.17 5.90 -3.55
C ALA A 177 -1.03 4.95 -3.17
N GLY A 178 -1.13 4.30 -2.01
CA GLY A 178 -0.13 3.32 -1.58
C GLY A 178 0.01 2.16 -2.56
N LEU A 179 -1.10 1.55 -2.99
CA LEU A 179 -1.07 0.45 -3.97
C LEU A 179 -0.36 0.85 -5.27
N LEU A 180 -0.69 2.02 -5.82
CA LEU A 180 -0.10 2.48 -7.08
C LEU A 180 1.38 2.86 -6.95
N ILE A 181 1.80 3.45 -5.82
CA ILE A 181 3.22 3.72 -5.55
C ILE A 181 3.99 2.40 -5.47
N GLY A 182 3.44 1.39 -4.75
CA GLY A 182 4.09 0.09 -4.62
C GLY A 182 4.23 -0.65 -5.95
N PHE A 183 3.16 -0.70 -6.75
CA PHE A 183 3.21 -1.27 -8.11
C PHE A 183 4.17 -0.50 -9.02
N GLY A 184 4.12 0.83 -9.02
CA GLY A 184 5.03 1.65 -9.81
C GLY A 184 6.49 1.37 -9.47
N ALA A 185 6.83 1.28 -8.19
CA ALA A 185 8.21 1.03 -7.75
C ALA A 185 8.74 -0.36 -8.18
N VAL A 186 7.94 -1.42 -8.02
CA VAL A 186 8.37 -2.76 -8.42
C VAL A 186 8.43 -2.92 -9.93
N LEU A 187 7.54 -2.28 -10.69
CA LEU A 187 7.58 -2.30 -12.16
C LEU A 187 8.77 -1.52 -12.70
N ALA A 188 9.14 -0.38 -12.07
CA ALA A 188 10.33 0.36 -12.44
C ALA A 188 11.59 -0.49 -12.30
N TRP A 189 11.69 -1.27 -11.22
CA TRP A 189 12.79 -2.22 -11.05
C TRP A 189 12.70 -3.38 -12.04
N ALA A 190 11.53 -3.99 -12.23
CA ALA A 190 11.36 -5.13 -13.13
C ALA A 190 11.72 -4.79 -14.59
N GLY A 191 11.47 -3.55 -15.02
CA GLY A 191 11.89 -3.05 -16.34
C GLY A 191 13.42 -2.94 -16.51
N THR A 192 14.20 -3.14 -15.47
CA THR A 192 15.68 -3.16 -15.51
C THR A 192 16.25 -4.58 -15.62
N LEU A 193 15.41 -5.63 -15.52
CA LEU A 193 15.81 -7.03 -15.65
C LEU A 193 15.92 -7.47 -17.09
#